data_009d2284079d5306503aa2406979522f
#
_entry.id   009d2284079d5306503aa2406979522f
#
_cell.length_a   1.000
_cell.length_b   1.000
_cell.length_c   1.000
_cell.angle_alpha   90.00
_cell.angle_beta   90.00
_cell.angle_gamma   90.00
#
_symmetry.space_group_name_H-M   'P 1'
#
loop_
_entity.id
_entity.type
_entity.pdbx_description
1 polymer ?
#
loop_
_entity_poly.entity_id
_entity_poly.type
_entity_poly.pdbx_seq_one_letter_code
_entity_poly.pdbx_strand_id
1 'polypeptide(L)'
;MKTWLLASVISVSSAAAFNVTAAQSDSVDIYFARHGKTLLNTYDRVQGWADSPLTPAGIETARYLGAGLKGIPFDSFYTSDAGRQRETMQVILKEMGKSDAKVTELTDLREMFFGGFEGRANAEMADAAAKKLGLASGAEMFKQMGEGKISLIPMVDAITQSDDKQEAESAQQVKTRMQRALHTMVQNAVKNGDKNILAVSSGLSMQMMISDMTDNPNKNKPLTNAAVVKMTYKDGKYTVTDIGDMTYVAKGKALLNKAP
;
A
#
# COMPACT_ATOMS: atom_id res chain seq x y z
N MET A 1 -71.68 60.27 7.55
CA MET A 1 -70.31 60.17 6.93
C MET A 1 -69.54 59.14 7.69
N LYS A 2 -69.32 57.93 7.10
CA LYS A 2 -68.57 56.82 7.71
C LYS A 2 -67.27 56.63 6.89
N THR A 3 -66.14 56.98 7.57
CA THR A 3 -64.80 56.83 7.01
C THR A 3 -64.32 55.42 7.23
N TRP A 4 -63.89 54.71 6.16
CA TRP A 4 -63.30 53.41 6.21
C TRP A 4 -61.79 53.57 6.15
N LEU A 5 -61.07 53.08 7.22
CA LEU A 5 -59.63 52.96 7.23
C LEU A 5 -59.25 51.60 6.65
N LEU A 6 -58.48 51.60 5.53
CA LEU A 6 -57.86 50.43 4.92
C LEU A 6 -56.51 50.18 5.66
N ALA A 7 -56.41 49.07 6.34
CA ALA A 7 -55.15 48.56 6.86
C ALA A 7 -54.42 47.73 5.89
N SER A 8 -53.27 48.20 5.39
CA SER A 8 -52.38 47.41 4.51
C SER A 8 -51.51 46.44 5.34
N VAL A 9 -51.67 45.14 5.13
CA VAL A 9 -50.83 44.13 5.74
C VAL A 9 -49.62 43.93 4.80
N ILE A 10 -48.43 44.32 5.27
CA ILE A 10 -47.16 44.03 4.59
C ILE A 10 -46.69 42.63 5.04
N SER A 11 -46.77 41.65 4.16
CA SER A 11 -46.21 40.32 4.36
C SER A 11 -44.70 40.37 4.07
N VAL A 12 -43.88 40.29 5.10
CA VAL A 12 -42.44 40.12 4.97
C VAL A 12 -42.15 38.61 4.77
N SER A 13 -41.89 38.21 3.54
CA SER A 13 -41.41 36.86 3.22
C SER A 13 -39.91 36.77 3.51
N SER A 14 -39.52 36.17 4.63
CA SER A 14 -38.15 35.85 4.93
C SER A 14 -37.72 34.62 4.09
N ALA A 15 -36.96 34.85 3.01
CA ALA A 15 -36.29 33.81 2.27
C ALA A 15 -35.12 33.27 3.12
N ALA A 16 -35.28 32.08 3.71
CA ALA A 16 -34.19 31.37 4.33
C ALA A 16 -33.25 30.88 3.21
N ALA A 17 -32.09 31.53 3.09
CA ALA A 17 -31.01 31.04 2.24
C ALA A 17 -30.44 29.74 2.85
N PHE A 18 -30.81 28.59 2.30
CA PHE A 18 -30.11 27.35 2.58
C PHE A 18 -28.72 27.45 1.95
N ASN A 19 -27.72 27.72 2.79
CA ASN A 19 -26.34 27.51 2.42
C ASN A 19 -26.14 26.00 2.20
N VAL A 20 -26.25 25.53 0.97
CA VAL A 20 -25.77 24.23 0.56
C VAL A 20 -24.24 24.34 0.59
N THR A 21 -23.65 24.02 1.74
CA THR A 21 -22.21 23.72 1.80
C THR A 21 -22.00 22.54 0.85
N ALA A 22 -21.37 22.79 -0.29
CA ALA A 22 -20.93 21.71 -1.16
C ALA A 22 -20.15 20.73 -0.29
N ALA A 23 -20.65 19.49 -0.16
CA ALA A 23 -19.95 18.44 0.56
C ALA A 23 -18.56 18.36 -0.06
N GLN A 24 -17.52 18.70 0.71
CA GLN A 24 -16.14 18.57 0.28
C GLN A 24 -15.94 17.10 -0.07
N SER A 25 -15.67 16.80 -1.32
CA SER A 25 -15.52 15.42 -1.77
C SER A 25 -14.42 14.76 -0.93
N ASP A 26 -14.76 13.66 -0.26
CA ASP A 26 -13.86 12.89 0.58
C ASP A 26 -12.87 12.12 -0.32
N SER A 27 -11.94 12.86 -0.91
CA SER A 27 -10.88 12.28 -1.75
C SER A 27 -9.61 12.16 -0.93
N VAL A 28 -9.05 10.95 -0.87
CA VAL A 28 -7.79 10.62 -0.19
C VAL A 28 -6.88 9.89 -1.17
N ASP A 29 -5.67 10.40 -1.37
CA ASP A 29 -4.62 9.72 -2.11
C ASP A 29 -3.77 8.86 -1.17
N ILE A 30 -3.59 7.59 -1.52
CA ILE A 30 -2.88 6.60 -0.71
C ILE A 30 -1.67 6.10 -1.50
N TYR A 31 -0.51 6.18 -0.88
CA TYR A 31 0.77 5.74 -1.42
C TYR A 31 1.29 4.59 -0.58
N PHE A 32 1.29 3.38 -1.13
CA PHE A 32 1.91 2.22 -0.50
C PHE A 32 3.30 2.00 -1.07
N ALA A 33 4.33 2.09 -0.25
CA ALA A 33 5.70 1.77 -0.64
C ALA A 33 6.10 0.38 -0.14
N ARG A 34 6.73 -0.43 -1.00
CA ARG A 34 7.40 -1.64 -0.53
C ARG A 34 8.65 -1.25 0.27
N HIS A 35 8.94 -1.96 1.35
CA HIS A 35 10.16 -1.77 2.14
C HIS A 35 11.44 -1.84 1.29
N GLY A 36 12.52 -1.21 1.76
CA GLY A 36 13.85 -1.26 1.16
C GLY A 36 14.44 -2.67 1.13
N LYS A 37 15.51 -2.88 0.35
CA LYS A 37 16.19 -4.18 0.23
C LYS A 37 16.81 -4.59 1.57
N THR A 38 16.54 -5.84 1.99
CA THR A 38 17.01 -6.42 3.25
C THR A 38 18.13 -7.45 3.05
N LEU A 39 18.73 -7.92 4.15
CA LEU A 39 19.68 -9.03 4.11
C LEU A 39 19.03 -10.31 3.58
N LEU A 40 17.83 -10.67 4.04
CA LEU A 40 17.14 -11.87 3.54
C LEU A 40 16.79 -11.76 2.06
N ASN A 41 16.46 -10.56 1.55
CA ASN A 41 16.32 -10.36 0.10
C ASN A 41 17.64 -10.56 -0.65
N THR A 42 18.77 -10.20 -0.06
CA THR A 42 20.10 -10.40 -0.66
C THR A 42 20.49 -11.88 -0.71
N TYR A 43 20.09 -12.64 0.30
CA TYR A 43 20.38 -14.08 0.41
C TYR A 43 19.31 -14.97 -0.25
N ASP A 44 18.37 -14.36 -0.97
CA ASP A 44 17.25 -15.05 -1.64
C ASP A 44 16.48 -15.98 -0.68
N ARG A 45 16.11 -15.42 0.48
CA ARG A 45 15.36 -16.12 1.53
C ARG A 45 13.93 -15.60 1.64
N VAL A 46 13.02 -16.52 1.95
CA VAL A 46 11.62 -16.20 2.26
C VAL A 46 11.56 -15.29 3.48
N GLN A 47 10.89 -14.18 3.31
CA GLN A 47 10.77 -13.14 4.33
C GLN A 47 9.33 -12.64 4.41
N GLY A 48 8.52 -13.36 5.15
CA GLY A 48 7.17 -12.95 5.53
C GLY A 48 7.18 -12.27 6.88
N TRP A 49 6.94 -13.03 7.95
CA TRP A 49 7.02 -12.55 9.32
C TRP A 49 8.44 -12.66 9.90
N ALA A 50 9.29 -13.55 9.38
CA ALA A 50 10.74 -13.46 9.60
C ALA A 50 11.26 -12.09 9.15
N ASP A 51 12.21 -11.52 9.89
CA ASP A 51 12.67 -10.16 9.62
C ASP A 51 14.19 -10.06 9.56
N SER A 52 14.68 -9.05 8.86
CA SER A 52 16.10 -8.69 8.80
C SER A 52 16.26 -7.21 8.46
N PRO A 53 17.36 -6.57 8.89
CA PRO A 53 17.58 -5.15 8.66
C PRO A 53 17.73 -4.83 7.16
N LEU A 54 17.56 -3.57 6.81
CA LEU A 54 17.87 -3.06 5.48
C LEU A 54 19.37 -3.18 5.19
N THR A 55 19.71 -3.43 3.94
CA THR A 55 21.08 -3.31 3.45
C THR A 55 21.45 -1.82 3.25
N PRO A 56 22.74 -1.45 3.15
CA PRO A 56 23.11 -0.08 2.76
C PRO A 56 22.45 0.38 1.46
N ALA A 57 22.34 -0.50 0.45
CA ALA A 57 21.62 -0.21 -0.78
C ALA A 57 20.10 -0.04 -0.58
N GLY A 58 19.51 -0.80 0.37
CA GLY A 58 18.11 -0.65 0.74
C GLY A 58 17.83 0.68 1.43
N ILE A 59 18.72 1.12 2.33
CA ILE A 59 18.67 2.44 2.98
C ILE A 59 18.81 3.55 1.94
N GLU A 60 19.77 3.44 1.03
CA GLU A 60 19.97 4.43 -0.03
C GLU A 60 18.73 4.56 -0.93
N THR A 61 18.14 3.43 -1.35
CA THR A 61 16.92 3.44 -2.16
C THR A 61 15.75 4.05 -1.40
N ALA A 62 15.61 3.78 -0.09
CA ALA A 62 14.59 4.41 0.75
C ALA A 62 14.82 5.94 0.89
N ARG A 63 16.07 6.41 0.96
CA ARG A 63 16.41 7.83 0.90
C ARG A 63 15.98 8.46 -0.42
N TYR A 64 16.28 7.81 -1.55
CA TYR A 64 15.83 8.28 -2.85
C TYR A 64 14.30 8.38 -2.92
N LEU A 65 13.59 7.37 -2.40
CA LEU A 65 12.13 7.42 -2.33
C LEU A 65 11.65 8.61 -1.49
N GLY A 66 12.22 8.84 -0.31
CA GLY A 66 11.90 9.97 0.55
C GLY A 66 12.11 11.32 -0.12
N ALA A 67 13.26 11.52 -0.80
CA ALA A 67 13.55 12.73 -1.56
C ALA A 67 12.56 12.94 -2.72
N GLY A 68 12.18 11.87 -3.42
CA GLY A 68 11.22 11.95 -4.53
C GLY A 68 9.78 12.25 -4.08
N LEU A 69 9.41 11.82 -2.89
CA LEU A 69 8.08 12.05 -2.28
C LEU A 69 7.97 13.38 -1.53
N LYS A 70 9.08 14.05 -1.20
CA LYS A 70 9.15 15.23 -0.34
C LYS A 70 8.18 16.36 -0.71
N GLY A 71 7.83 16.50 -1.99
CA GLY A 71 6.89 17.55 -2.45
C GLY A 71 5.41 17.22 -2.24
N ILE A 72 5.07 16.03 -1.76
CA ILE A 72 3.69 15.60 -1.50
C ILE A 72 3.36 15.95 -0.04
N PRO A 73 2.26 16.67 0.22
CA PRO A 73 1.86 17.06 1.58
C PRO A 73 1.18 15.88 2.30
N PHE A 74 1.98 14.90 2.72
CA PHE A 74 1.47 13.78 3.51
C PHE A 74 1.00 14.23 4.89
N ASP A 75 -0.20 13.78 5.25
CA ASP A 75 -0.88 14.10 6.52
C ASP A 75 -0.72 12.98 7.54
N SER A 76 -0.71 11.72 7.09
CA SER A 76 -0.64 10.54 7.97
C SER A 76 0.28 9.46 7.41
N PHE A 77 0.91 8.71 8.34
CA PHE A 77 1.96 7.73 8.06
C PHE A 77 1.65 6.41 8.75
N TYR A 78 1.77 5.30 8.00
CA TYR A 78 1.46 3.96 8.48
C TYR A 78 2.55 2.97 8.10
N THR A 79 2.75 1.97 8.96
CA THR A 79 3.63 0.83 8.68
C THR A 79 3.13 -0.40 9.43
N SER A 80 3.68 -1.58 9.15
CA SER A 80 3.53 -2.69 10.09
C SER A 80 4.58 -2.57 11.22
N ASP A 81 4.50 -3.52 12.13
CA ASP A 81 5.47 -3.68 13.22
C ASP A 81 6.73 -4.47 12.81
N ALA A 82 6.88 -4.87 11.54
CA ALA A 82 8.11 -5.50 11.03
C ALA A 82 9.26 -4.47 10.97
N GLY A 83 10.44 -4.84 11.46
CA GLY A 83 11.60 -3.94 11.57
C GLY A 83 12.00 -3.31 10.24
N ARG A 84 12.03 -4.09 9.15
CA ARG A 84 12.36 -3.58 7.80
C ARG A 84 11.39 -2.51 7.29
N GLN A 85 10.12 -2.62 7.66
CA GLN A 85 9.10 -1.64 7.25
C GLN A 85 9.21 -0.37 8.10
N ARG A 86 9.42 -0.52 9.43
CA ARG A 86 9.72 0.60 10.33
C ARG A 86 10.97 1.37 9.89
N GLU A 87 12.08 0.65 9.65
CA GLU A 87 13.34 1.25 9.21
C GLU A 87 13.17 1.99 7.88
N THR A 88 12.46 1.41 6.91
CA THR A 88 12.16 2.08 5.64
C THR A 88 11.39 3.37 5.87
N MET A 89 10.33 3.36 6.67
CA MET A 89 9.54 4.55 6.98
C MET A 89 10.38 5.62 7.67
N GLN A 90 11.21 5.25 8.63
CA GLN A 90 12.11 6.18 9.34
C GLN A 90 13.08 6.87 8.37
N VAL A 91 13.68 6.10 7.44
CA VAL A 91 14.60 6.66 6.43
C VAL A 91 13.86 7.64 5.50
N ILE A 92 12.67 7.27 5.02
CA ILE A 92 11.83 8.14 4.19
C ILE A 92 11.50 9.44 4.92
N LEU A 93 11.00 9.35 6.16
CA LEU A 93 10.61 10.53 6.96
C LEU A 93 11.80 11.45 7.27
N LYS A 94 12.97 10.88 7.56
CA LYS A 94 14.19 11.64 7.77
C LYS A 94 14.56 12.44 6.52
N GLU A 95 14.54 11.83 5.36
CA GLU A 95 14.87 12.49 4.09
C GLU A 95 13.83 13.57 3.72
N MET A 96 12.57 13.37 4.09
CA MET A 96 11.51 14.36 3.93
C MET A 96 11.59 15.53 4.92
N GLY A 97 12.45 15.46 5.94
CA GLY A 97 12.51 16.43 7.05
C GLY A 97 11.34 16.32 8.02
N LYS A 98 10.76 15.12 8.17
CA LYS A 98 9.61 14.80 9.02
C LYS A 98 9.95 13.73 10.08
N SER A 99 11.17 13.73 10.62
CA SER A 99 11.62 12.69 11.56
C SER A 99 10.75 12.53 12.81
N ASP A 100 10.06 13.58 13.22
CA ASP A 100 9.18 13.59 14.40
C ASP A 100 7.71 13.24 14.08
N ALA A 101 7.42 12.90 12.81
CA ALA A 101 6.06 12.53 12.42
C ALA A 101 5.61 11.27 13.16
N LYS A 102 4.36 11.31 13.65
CA LYS A 102 3.73 10.14 14.26
C LYS A 102 3.46 9.08 13.18
N VAL A 103 4.01 7.88 13.37
CA VAL A 103 3.73 6.71 12.53
C VAL A 103 2.79 5.78 13.27
N THR A 104 1.70 5.38 12.64
CA THR A 104 0.76 4.40 13.18
C THR A 104 1.10 3.01 12.67
N GLU A 105 1.27 2.06 13.59
CA GLU A 105 1.56 0.67 13.25
C GLU A 105 0.26 -0.14 13.17
N LEU A 106 0.11 -0.88 12.07
CA LEU A 106 -0.98 -1.82 11.86
C LEU A 106 -0.38 -3.19 11.49
N THR A 107 -0.57 -4.20 12.34
CA THR A 107 -0.08 -5.57 12.09
C THR A 107 -0.64 -6.15 10.79
N ASP A 108 -1.83 -5.71 10.39
CA ASP A 108 -2.47 -6.08 9.12
C ASP A 108 -1.65 -5.68 7.88
N LEU A 109 -0.66 -4.77 8.01
CA LEU A 109 0.26 -4.36 6.94
C LEU A 109 1.50 -5.26 6.82
N ARG A 110 1.65 -6.30 7.64
CA ARG A 110 2.75 -7.28 7.49
C ARG A 110 2.69 -7.97 6.13
N GLU A 111 3.85 -8.53 5.72
CA GLU A 111 3.89 -9.46 4.59
C GLU A 111 3.07 -10.73 4.91
N MET A 112 2.75 -11.53 3.88
CA MET A 112 2.20 -12.86 4.06
C MET A 112 3.05 -13.67 5.06
N PHE A 113 2.40 -14.36 5.99
CA PHE A 113 3.07 -15.38 6.78
C PHE A 113 3.23 -16.65 5.92
N PHE A 114 4.46 -17.05 5.72
CA PHE A 114 4.79 -18.19 4.88
C PHE A 114 4.91 -19.53 5.64
N GLY A 115 4.49 -19.55 6.92
CA GLY A 115 4.51 -20.77 7.74
C GLY A 115 5.89 -21.40 7.85
N GLY A 116 5.96 -22.70 7.58
CA GLY A 116 7.22 -23.46 7.62
C GLY A 116 8.27 -23.06 6.58
N PHE A 117 7.94 -22.20 5.61
CA PHE A 117 8.92 -21.68 4.65
C PHE A 117 9.69 -20.45 5.14
N GLU A 118 9.29 -19.82 6.25
CA GLU A 118 9.97 -18.63 6.77
C GLU A 118 11.48 -18.85 6.92
N GLY A 119 12.30 -17.96 6.32
CA GLY A 119 13.76 -18.02 6.33
C GLY A 119 14.40 -19.07 5.41
N ARG A 120 13.63 -19.96 4.77
CA ARG A 120 14.12 -20.96 3.81
C ARG A 120 14.47 -20.29 2.47
N ALA A 121 15.09 -21.02 1.56
CA ALA A 121 15.39 -20.50 0.23
C ALA A 121 14.10 -20.24 -0.57
N ASN A 122 14.01 -19.10 -1.28
CA ASN A 122 12.86 -18.79 -2.13
C ASN A 122 12.65 -19.88 -3.21
N ALA A 123 13.71 -20.43 -3.75
CA ALA A 123 13.65 -21.52 -4.73
C ALA A 123 12.92 -22.75 -4.17
N GLU A 124 13.18 -23.11 -2.91
CA GLU A 124 12.54 -24.26 -2.26
C GLU A 124 11.02 -24.06 -2.13
N MET A 125 10.58 -22.88 -1.69
CA MET A 125 9.16 -22.55 -1.61
C MET A 125 8.52 -22.50 -3.02
N ALA A 126 9.22 -21.91 -4.00
CA ALA A 126 8.74 -21.83 -5.38
C ALA A 126 8.60 -23.22 -6.03
N ASP A 127 9.56 -24.13 -5.82
CA ASP A 127 9.49 -25.49 -6.35
C ASP A 127 8.36 -26.30 -5.68
N ALA A 128 8.15 -26.13 -4.38
CA ALA A 128 7.03 -26.75 -3.67
C ALA A 128 5.67 -26.28 -4.23
N ALA A 129 5.50 -24.96 -4.44
CA ALA A 129 4.30 -24.41 -5.04
C ALA A 129 4.09 -24.86 -6.49
N ALA A 130 5.16 -24.88 -7.31
CA ALA A 130 5.13 -25.36 -8.69
C ALA A 130 4.65 -26.81 -8.77
N LYS A 131 5.14 -27.68 -7.89
CA LYS A 131 4.69 -29.08 -7.81
C LYS A 131 3.19 -29.19 -7.52
N LYS A 132 2.64 -28.33 -6.65
CA LYS A 132 1.18 -28.28 -6.38
C LYS A 132 0.38 -27.84 -7.61
N LEU A 133 0.97 -27.01 -8.47
CA LEU A 133 0.37 -26.57 -9.73
C LEU A 133 0.60 -27.55 -10.89
N GLY A 134 1.25 -28.70 -10.66
CA GLY A 134 1.56 -29.67 -11.71
C GLY A 134 2.70 -29.24 -12.64
N LEU A 135 3.57 -28.33 -12.20
CA LEU A 135 4.70 -27.80 -12.96
C LEU A 135 6.02 -28.43 -12.52
N ALA A 136 7.02 -28.42 -13.42
CA ALA A 136 8.30 -29.06 -13.17
C ALA A 136 9.18 -28.32 -12.17
N SER A 137 9.08 -26.97 -12.09
CA SER A 137 9.92 -26.15 -11.21
C SER A 137 9.31 -24.78 -10.94
N GLY A 138 9.80 -24.10 -9.89
CA GLY A 138 9.46 -22.70 -9.61
C GLY A 138 9.85 -21.76 -10.76
N ALA A 139 10.95 -22.04 -11.46
CA ALA A 139 11.36 -21.28 -12.63
C ALA A 139 10.31 -21.35 -13.77
N GLU A 140 9.73 -22.53 -14.02
CA GLU A 140 8.64 -22.67 -14.97
C GLU A 140 7.38 -21.93 -14.50
N MET A 141 7.05 -22.05 -13.23
CA MET A 141 5.92 -21.32 -12.63
C MET A 141 6.07 -19.80 -12.86
N PHE A 142 7.22 -19.21 -12.53
CA PHE A 142 7.46 -17.79 -12.76
C PHE A 142 7.44 -17.40 -14.23
N LYS A 143 7.93 -18.27 -15.13
CA LYS A 143 7.82 -18.06 -16.57
C LYS A 143 6.36 -17.98 -17.00
N GLN A 144 5.53 -18.94 -16.58
CA GLN A 144 4.10 -18.95 -16.91
C GLN A 144 3.34 -17.78 -16.29
N MET A 145 3.74 -17.32 -15.10
CA MET A 145 3.21 -16.08 -14.52
C MET A 145 3.59 -14.86 -15.36
N GLY A 146 4.83 -14.77 -15.83
CA GLY A 146 5.29 -13.71 -16.75
C GLY A 146 4.53 -13.68 -18.07
N GLU A 147 4.11 -14.85 -18.57
CA GLU A 147 3.29 -15.04 -19.76
C GLU A 147 1.77 -14.83 -19.50
N GLY A 148 1.38 -14.56 -18.25
CA GLY A 148 -0.01 -14.36 -17.87
C GLY A 148 -0.87 -15.65 -17.82
N LYS A 149 -0.24 -16.83 -17.89
CA LYS A 149 -0.93 -18.14 -17.83
C LYS A 149 -1.32 -18.52 -16.40
N ILE A 150 -0.56 -18.06 -15.42
CA ILE A 150 -0.82 -18.25 -14.00
C ILE A 150 -0.90 -16.88 -13.36
N SER A 151 -1.98 -16.61 -12.63
CA SER A 151 -2.13 -15.39 -11.86
C SER A 151 -1.58 -15.56 -10.44
N LEU A 152 -1.47 -14.45 -9.71
CA LEU A 152 -0.84 -14.40 -8.40
C LEU A 152 -1.60 -15.24 -7.34
N ILE A 153 -2.94 -15.22 -7.34
CA ILE A 153 -3.74 -15.93 -6.34
C ILE A 153 -3.51 -17.45 -6.35
N PRO A 154 -3.59 -18.17 -7.49
CA PRO A 154 -3.26 -19.61 -7.54
C PRO A 154 -1.83 -19.92 -7.06
N MET A 155 -0.87 -19.06 -7.35
CA MET A 155 0.51 -19.23 -6.88
C MET A 155 0.59 -19.12 -5.35
N VAL A 156 -0.05 -18.13 -4.75
CA VAL A 156 -0.10 -17.94 -3.29
C VAL A 156 -0.78 -19.12 -2.62
N ASP A 157 -1.94 -19.55 -3.13
CA ASP A 157 -2.67 -20.71 -2.58
C ASP A 157 -1.88 -22.01 -2.73
N ALA A 158 -1.07 -22.16 -3.79
CA ALA A 158 -0.17 -23.28 -3.94
C ALA A 158 0.97 -23.28 -2.90
N ILE A 159 1.51 -22.10 -2.55
CA ILE A 159 2.47 -21.96 -1.44
C ILE A 159 1.82 -22.41 -0.14
N THR A 160 0.62 -21.91 0.17
CA THR A 160 -0.14 -22.27 1.40
C THR A 160 -0.37 -23.77 1.51
N GLN A 161 -0.80 -24.41 0.41
CA GLN A 161 -1.05 -25.84 0.34
C GLN A 161 0.24 -26.70 0.40
N SER A 162 1.39 -26.09 0.15
CA SER A 162 2.71 -26.75 0.17
C SER A 162 3.39 -26.65 1.52
N ASP A 163 2.87 -25.82 2.42
CA ASP A 163 3.40 -25.67 3.77
C ASP A 163 3.10 -26.91 4.61
N ASP A 164 4.16 -27.64 5.00
CA ASP A 164 4.05 -28.85 5.82
C ASP A 164 3.58 -28.58 7.26
N LYS A 165 3.69 -27.34 7.72
CA LYS A 165 3.19 -26.88 9.03
C LYS A 165 1.72 -26.45 8.99
N GLN A 166 1.16 -26.19 7.81
CA GLN A 166 -0.19 -25.68 7.62
C GLN A 166 -0.44 -24.34 8.36
N GLU A 167 0.59 -23.51 8.47
CA GLU A 167 0.55 -22.22 9.18
C GLU A 167 0.55 -21.03 8.21
N ALA A 168 0.94 -21.24 6.93
CA ALA A 168 0.99 -20.21 5.93
C ALA A 168 -0.40 -19.60 5.65
N GLU A 169 -0.47 -18.28 5.53
CA GLU A 169 -1.70 -17.58 5.16
C GLU A 169 -2.11 -17.91 3.72
N SER A 170 -3.41 -18.06 3.48
CA SER A 170 -3.97 -18.11 2.13
C SER A 170 -4.04 -16.71 1.49
N ALA A 171 -4.15 -16.67 0.16
CA ALA A 171 -4.36 -15.41 -0.58
C ALA A 171 -5.54 -14.61 -0.03
N GLN A 172 -6.65 -15.29 0.34
CA GLN A 172 -7.83 -14.64 0.89
C GLN A 172 -7.58 -14.04 2.28
N GLN A 173 -6.83 -14.70 3.15
CA GLN A 173 -6.49 -14.19 4.48
C GLN A 173 -5.66 -12.92 4.37
N VAL A 174 -4.60 -12.95 3.55
CA VAL A 174 -3.74 -11.77 3.30
C VAL A 174 -4.55 -10.62 2.71
N LYS A 175 -5.36 -10.89 1.67
CA LYS A 175 -6.22 -9.88 1.05
C LYS A 175 -7.15 -9.23 2.07
N THR A 176 -7.85 -10.05 2.86
CA THR A 176 -8.85 -9.56 3.82
C THR A 176 -8.22 -8.64 4.87
N ARG A 177 -7.07 -9.02 5.48
CA ARG A 177 -6.43 -8.17 6.49
C ARG A 177 -5.85 -6.88 5.89
N MET A 178 -5.23 -6.97 4.70
CA MET A 178 -4.68 -5.80 4.03
C MET A 178 -5.77 -4.78 3.63
N GLN A 179 -6.91 -5.26 3.12
CA GLN A 179 -8.05 -4.41 2.81
C GLN A 179 -8.69 -3.82 4.06
N ARG A 180 -8.70 -4.53 5.19
CA ARG A 180 -9.11 -4.00 6.49
C ARG A 180 -8.18 -2.88 6.96
N ALA A 181 -6.85 -3.04 6.82
CA ALA A 181 -5.89 -1.98 7.11
C ALA A 181 -6.13 -0.75 6.22
N LEU A 182 -6.26 -0.94 4.92
CA LEU A 182 -6.56 0.13 3.97
C LEU A 182 -7.83 0.90 4.36
N HIS A 183 -8.91 0.17 4.68
CA HIS A 183 -10.17 0.79 5.10
C HIS A 183 -10.00 1.60 6.40
N THR A 184 -9.31 1.04 7.39
CA THR A 184 -9.00 1.74 8.66
C THR A 184 -8.22 3.04 8.42
N MET A 185 -7.20 3.00 7.57
CA MET A 185 -6.39 4.19 7.22
C MET A 185 -7.25 5.26 6.56
N VAL A 186 -8.09 4.87 5.59
CA VAL A 186 -8.96 5.80 4.87
C VAL A 186 -10.05 6.38 5.77
N GLN A 187 -10.68 5.57 6.63
CA GLN A 187 -11.67 6.07 7.59
C GLN A 187 -11.06 7.11 8.56
N ASN A 188 -9.83 6.85 9.03
CA ASN A 188 -9.11 7.81 9.87
C ASN A 188 -8.82 9.10 9.10
N ALA A 189 -8.37 9.00 7.84
CA ALA A 189 -8.09 10.15 7.00
C ALA A 189 -9.35 11.00 6.76
N VAL A 190 -10.46 10.38 6.35
CA VAL A 190 -11.73 11.09 6.16
C VAL A 190 -12.18 11.78 7.43
N LYS A 191 -12.11 11.10 8.59
CA LYS A 191 -12.47 11.66 9.88
C LYS A 191 -11.60 12.87 10.27
N ASN A 192 -10.30 12.84 9.96
CA ASN A 192 -9.34 13.88 10.30
C ASN A 192 -9.24 15.00 9.24
N GLY A 193 -9.81 14.79 8.05
CA GLY A 193 -9.67 15.69 6.91
C GLY A 193 -8.34 15.52 6.16
N ASP A 194 -7.59 14.43 6.41
CA ASP A 194 -6.33 14.10 5.74
C ASP A 194 -6.58 13.84 4.24
N LYS A 195 -5.65 14.25 3.39
CA LYS A 195 -5.74 14.10 1.93
C LYS A 195 -4.72 13.14 1.34
N ASN A 196 -3.59 12.95 2.03
CA ASN A 196 -2.51 12.11 1.53
C ASN A 196 -1.97 11.19 2.63
N ILE A 197 -1.99 9.89 2.36
CA ILE A 197 -1.48 8.84 3.26
C ILE A 197 -0.22 8.23 2.64
N LEU A 198 0.83 8.07 3.43
CA LEU A 198 1.97 7.22 3.09
C LEU A 198 1.97 5.99 3.99
N ALA A 199 2.02 4.81 3.38
CA ALA A 199 2.15 3.54 4.09
C ALA A 199 3.37 2.75 3.58
N VAL A 200 4.08 2.07 4.47
CA VAL A 200 5.13 1.11 4.11
C VAL A 200 4.65 -0.30 4.43
N SER A 201 4.71 -1.17 3.44
CA SER A 201 4.32 -2.58 3.55
C SER A 201 5.27 -3.47 2.73
N SER A 202 4.81 -4.65 2.33
CA SER A 202 5.59 -5.65 1.60
C SER A 202 4.95 -6.02 0.27
N GLY A 203 5.75 -6.61 -0.63
CA GLY A 203 5.38 -6.75 -2.02
C GLY A 203 4.14 -7.59 -2.26
N LEU A 204 4.13 -8.82 -1.73
CA LEU A 204 3.05 -9.77 -1.98
C LEU A 204 1.75 -9.33 -1.31
N SER A 205 1.82 -8.83 -0.08
CA SER A 205 0.61 -8.32 0.61
C SER A 205 0.00 -7.12 -0.09
N MET A 206 0.82 -6.19 -0.61
CA MET A 206 0.32 -5.07 -1.41
C MET A 206 -0.38 -5.56 -2.68
N GLN A 207 0.18 -6.59 -3.35
CA GLN A 207 -0.43 -7.19 -4.53
C GLN A 207 -1.75 -7.91 -4.20
N MET A 208 -1.79 -8.65 -3.09
CA MET A 208 -3.04 -9.28 -2.62
C MET A 208 -4.10 -8.24 -2.31
N MET A 209 -3.75 -7.13 -1.67
CA MET A 209 -4.68 -6.04 -1.36
C MET A 209 -5.41 -5.52 -2.59
N ILE A 210 -4.69 -5.32 -3.70
CA ILE A 210 -5.24 -4.73 -4.93
C ILE A 210 -5.75 -5.78 -5.94
N SER A 211 -5.69 -7.06 -5.62
CA SER A 211 -5.93 -8.17 -6.57
C SER A 211 -7.30 -8.13 -7.25
N ASP A 212 -8.32 -7.63 -6.55
CA ASP A 212 -9.69 -7.46 -7.03
C ASP A 212 -10.11 -5.98 -7.22
N MET A 213 -9.17 -5.02 -7.04
CA MET A 213 -9.45 -3.59 -7.19
C MET A 213 -9.09 -3.04 -8.57
N THR A 214 -8.46 -3.83 -9.42
CA THR A 214 -8.02 -3.40 -10.75
C THR A 214 -7.84 -4.59 -11.69
N ASP A 215 -8.06 -4.36 -12.98
CA ASP A 215 -7.78 -5.33 -14.05
C ASP A 215 -6.38 -5.11 -14.68
N ASN A 216 -5.62 -4.12 -14.20
CA ASN A 216 -4.27 -3.86 -14.69
C ASN A 216 -3.36 -5.08 -14.47
N PRO A 217 -2.77 -5.69 -15.54
CA PRO A 217 -1.98 -6.91 -15.44
C PRO A 217 -0.70 -6.75 -14.60
N ASN A 218 -0.22 -5.52 -14.39
CA ASN A 218 0.93 -5.24 -13.53
C ASN A 218 0.71 -5.66 -12.07
N LYS A 219 -0.55 -5.86 -11.62
CA LYS A 219 -0.85 -6.39 -10.28
C LYS A 219 -0.24 -7.77 -10.02
N ASN A 220 0.05 -8.54 -11.08
CA ASN A 220 0.65 -9.86 -11.00
C ASN A 220 2.20 -9.85 -11.11
N LYS A 221 2.81 -8.70 -11.40
CA LYS A 221 4.27 -8.58 -11.51
C LYS A 221 4.90 -8.29 -10.15
N PRO A 222 6.01 -8.95 -9.79
CA PRO A 222 6.70 -8.66 -8.53
C PRO A 222 7.02 -7.17 -8.37
N LEU A 223 6.70 -6.60 -7.23
CA LEU A 223 7.03 -5.22 -6.90
C LEU A 223 8.52 -5.14 -6.51
N THR A 224 9.28 -4.23 -7.10
CA THR A 224 10.66 -3.93 -6.70
C THR A 224 10.70 -3.29 -5.31
N ASN A 225 11.80 -3.44 -4.53
CA ASN A 225 11.96 -2.72 -3.27
C ASN A 225 11.83 -1.20 -3.50
N ALA A 226 11.15 -0.51 -2.60
CA ALA A 226 10.79 0.91 -2.67
C ALA A 226 9.84 1.29 -3.82
N ALA A 227 9.29 0.33 -4.58
CA ALA A 227 8.25 0.61 -5.56
C ALA A 227 6.95 1.05 -4.87
N VAL A 228 6.22 1.95 -5.52
CA VAL A 228 4.98 2.52 -5.01
C VAL A 228 3.77 1.94 -5.75
N VAL A 229 2.74 1.59 -4.98
CA VAL A 229 1.38 1.40 -5.47
C VAL A 229 0.58 2.63 -5.02
N LYS A 230 0.05 3.36 -5.98
CA LYS A 230 -0.80 4.53 -5.71
C LYS A 230 -2.26 4.18 -5.95
N MET A 231 -3.13 4.68 -5.10
CA MET A 231 -4.57 4.61 -5.27
C MET A 231 -5.23 5.87 -4.74
N THR A 232 -6.42 6.13 -5.21
CA THR A 232 -7.29 7.21 -4.72
C THR A 232 -8.57 6.60 -4.18
N TYR A 233 -8.97 7.03 -2.98
CA TYR A 233 -10.32 6.82 -2.46
C TYR A 233 -11.15 8.07 -2.72
N LYS A 234 -12.31 7.91 -3.31
CA LYS A 234 -13.26 9.00 -3.54
C LYS A 234 -14.68 8.45 -3.55
N ASP A 235 -15.58 9.11 -2.82
CA ASP A 235 -17.01 8.82 -2.80
C ASP A 235 -17.33 7.33 -2.58
N GLY A 236 -16.63 6.68 -1.64
CA GLY A 236 -16.83 5.26 -1.30
C GLY A 236 -16.08 4.28 -2.19
N LYS A 237 -15.34 4.73 -3.20
CA LYS A 237 -14.69 3.88 -4.21
C LYS A 237 -13.17 4.02 -4.18
N TYR A 238 -12.47 2.89 -4.24
CA TYR A 238 -11.02 2.83 -4.47
C TYR A 238 -10.72 2.73 -5.97
N THR A 239 -9.71 3.47 -6.42
CA THR A 239 -9.18 3.40 -7.79
C THR A 239 -7.66 3.25 -7.71
N VAL A 240 -7.12 2.14 -8.19
CA VAL A 240 -5.67 1.92 -8.29
C VAL A 240 -5.17 2.66 -9.53
N THR A 241 -4.27 3.63 -9.35
CA THR A 241 -3.73 4.47 -10.44
C THR A 241 -2.38 4.00 -10.92
N ASP A 242 -1.50 3.58 -10.01
CA ASP A 242 -0.15 3.17 -10.34
C ASP A 242 0.24 1.88 -9.59
N ILE A 243 0.96 0.99 -10.25
CA ILE A 243 1.43 -0.27 -9.67
C ILE A 243 2.91 -0.45 -9.99
N GLY A 244 3.73 -0.48 -8.94
CA GLY A 244 5.17 -0.71 -9.07
C GLY A 244 5.94 0.52 -9.57
N ASP A 245 5.43 1.72 -9.29
CA ASP A 245 6.03 2.97 -9.73
C ASP A 245 7.38 3.23 -9.03
N MET A 246 8.44 3.35 -9.84
CA MET A 246 9.80 3.67 -9.42
C MET A 246 10.19 5.12 -9.76
N THR A 247 9.29 5.91 -10.32
CA THR A 247 9.60 7.30 -10.75
C THR A 247 9.95 8.19 -9.57
N TYR A 248 9.35 7.95 -8.38
CA TYR A 248 9.73 8.65 -7.15
C TYR A 248 11.17 8.37 -6.74
N VAL A 249 11.60 7.11 -6.81
CA VAL A 249 13.01 6.73 -6.53
C VAL A 249 13.95 7.38 -7.54
N ALA A 250 13.62 7.34 -8.83
CA ALA A 250 14.43 7.96 -9.89
C ALA A 250 14.52 9.48 -9.72
N LYS A 251 13.40 10.15 -9.40
CA LYS A 251 13.36 11.59 -9.11
C LYS A 251 14.23 11.95 -7.91
N GLY A 252 14.09 11.20 -6.81
CA GLY A 252 14.87 11.46 -5.59
C GLY A 252 16.36 11.22 -5.79
N LYS A 253 16.76 10.18 -6.52
CA LYS A 253 18.14 9.94 -6.91
C LYS A 253 18.70 11.13 -7.70
N ALA A 254 17.95 11.64 -8.68
CA ALA A 254 18.36 12.79 -9.47
C ALA A 254 18.49 14.07 -8.62
N LEU A 255 17.63 14.26 -7.60
CA LEU A 255 17.69 15.39 -6.68
C LEU A 255 18.92 15.32 -5.78
N LEU A 256 19.19 14.16 -5.15
CA LEU A 256 20.30 13.99 -4.22
C LEU A 256 21.67 13.98 -4.90
N ASN A 257 21.75 13.51 -6.16
CA ASN A 257 23.00 13.53 -6.93
C ASN A 257 23.35 14.91 -7.53
N LYS A 258 22.41 15.87 -7.49
CA LYS A 258 22.65 17.27 -7.94
C LYS A 258 22.99 18.21 -6.78
N ALA A 259 22.85 17.74 -5.53
CA ALA A 259 23.27 18.54 -4.38
C ALA A 259 24.82 18.59 -4.35
N PRO A 260 25.45 19.77 -4.20
CA PRO A 260 26.90 19.94 -4.19
C PRO A 260 27.57 19.27 -3.01
#